data_2a0dd7263e7d84060f39ef52f7163567
#
_entry.id   2a0dd7263e7d84060f39ef52f7163567
#
_cell.length_a   1.000
_cell.length_b   1.000
_cell.length_c   1.000
_cell.angle_alpha   90.00
_cell.angle_beta   90.00
_cell.angle_gamma   90.00
#
_symmetry.space_group_name_H-M   'P 1'
#
loop_
_entity.id
_entity.type
_entity.pdbx_description
1 polymer ?
#
loop_
_entity_poly.entity_id
_entity_poly.type
_entity_poly.pdbx_seq_one_letter_code
_entity_poly.pdbx_strand_id
1 'polypeptide(L)'
;MATKWKLEDDVNDYVKSTLEALGLKKLVDYNVESGMSDYMKEALKGSAKTKNKSNFGKPDFHVEKYKIPVVIEDKLGGNKLISRTKAGLKMDEKSIKNYAVNGAVYYAQNMIASDKYSEVIAIGIAGDNKENVEIDVYYVFASSATPKHMNEYKKLDFLESRDSFESFYEDAVLSEEDKHRILIASQVQLQKHANCLNSLMNNHNIPVDQRVVYVSGMLLAMQDIIDYDGNRIDVGLVPDDLKGIQTATKRDGVKIVNQIKEYLEQKEIPQQKRELMLGSFRESISLDSDRDIVIELDKQVSTLLSEKASVTKQIFVYIYENVYLAIDGTAGHLDIMGEMYSVFLKYALGDGKEIGIVLTPPYVTKMMAEILGVDRNSKVMDLATGHVNAIDKIKEN
;
A
#
# COMPACT_ATOMS: atom_id res chain seq x y z
N MET A 1 -4.70 -19.44 40.41
CA MET A 1 -3.50 -19.69 39.59
C MET A 1 -3.98 -19.84 38.15
N ALA A 2 -3.47 -19.04 37.24
CA ALA A 2 -3.79 -19.18 35.82
C ALA A 2 -3.30 -20.53 35.30
N THR A 3 -4.10 -21.14 34.42
CA THR A 3 -3.75 -22.43 33.80
C THR A 3 -2.53 -22.25 32.93
N LYS A 4 -1.50 -23.08 33.18
CA LYS A 4 -0.26 -23.04 32.37
C LYS A 4 -0.53 -23.58 30.97
N TRP A 5 -0.10 -22.87 29.97
CA TRP A 5 -0.16 -23.28 28.57
C TRP A 5 0.81 -24.43 28.27
N LYS A 6 0.45 -25.28 27.34
CA LYS A 6 1.21 -26.48 26.99
C LYS A 6 1.66 -26.49 25.52
N LEU A 7 0.94 -25.80 24.67
CA LEU A 7 1.17 -25.74 23.22
C LEU A 7 1.28 -24.29 22.76
N GLU A 8 1.95 -24.09 21.64
CA GLU A 8 2.04 -22.77 20.98
C GLU A 8 0.64 -22.29 20.56
N ASP A 9 -0.25 -23.21 20.18
CA ASP A 9 -1.67 -22.91 19.89
C ASP A 9 -2.41 -22.22 21.06
N ASP A 10 -2.03 -22.48 22.31
CA ASP A 10 -2.62 -21.81 23.48
C ASP A 10 -2.27 -20.30 23.48
N VAL A 11 -1.06 -19.94 23.02
CA VAL A 11 -0.63 -18.55 22.86
C VAL A 11 -1.35 -17.90 21.67
N ASN A 12 -1.43 -18.61 20.55
CA ASN A 12 -2.19 -18.19 19.38
C ASN A 12 -3.67 -17.86 19.73
N ASP A 13 -4.34 -18.72 20.51
CA ASP A 13 -5.72 -18.49 20.95
C ASP A 13 -5.83 -17.28 21.88
N TYR A 14 -4.81 -17.04 22.72
CA TYR A 14 -4.75 -15.82 23.53
C TYR A 14 -4.64 -14.57 22.66
N VAL A 15 -3.70 -14.55 21.70
CA VAL A 15 -3.51 -13.41 20.77
C VAL A 15 -4.79 -13.16 19.98
N LYS A 16 -5.40 -14.21 19.43
CA LYS A 16 -6.66 -14.12 18.70
C LYS A 16 -7.78 -13.51 19.56
N SER A 17 -7.98 -14.03 20.79
CA SER A 17 -9.00 -13.50 21.69
C SER A 17 -8.73 -12.05 22.09
N THR A 18 -7.47 -11.65 22.18
CA THR A 18 -7.09 -10.26 22.47
C THR A 18 -7.41 -9.33 21.28
N LEU A 19 -7.08 -9.72 20.05
CA LEU A 19 -7.44 -8.95 18.86
C LEU A 19 -8.95 -8.81 18.69
N GLU A 20 -9.71 -9.89 18.92
CA GLU A 20 -11.18 -9.88 18.88
C GLU A 20 -11.77 -8.99 19.99
N ALA A 21 -11.20 -8.98 21.20
CA ALA A 21 -11.61 -8.10 22.29
C ALA A 21 -11.37 -6.61 22.00
N LEU A 22 -10.37 -6.29 21.17
CA LEU A 22 -10.11 -4.95 20.64
C LEU A 22 -11.01 -4.58 19.44
N GLY A 23 -11.98 -5.43 19.10
CA GLY A 23 -12.92 -5.17 18.02
C GLY A 23 -12.41 -5.50 16.62
N LEU A 24 -11.22 -6.09 16.47
CA LEU A 24 -10.73 -6.53 15.17
C LEU A 24 -11.40 -7.82 14.73
N LYS A 25 -11.80 -7.89 13.46
CA LYS A 25 -12.51 -9.03 12.88
C LYS A 25 -11.57 -9.86 12.01
N LYS A 26 -11.52 -11.17 12.28
CA LYS A 26 -10.78 -12.11 11.44
C LYS A 26 -11.32 -12.10 9.99
N LEU A 27 -10.46 -12.22 9.00
CA LEU A 27 -10.73 -12.15 7.56
C LEU A 27 -11.11 -10.75 7.06
N VAL A 28 -11.24 -9.75 7.93
CA VAL A 28 -11.53 -8.35 7.57
C VAL A 28 -10.39 -7.45 7.99
N ASP A 29 -10.07 -7.43 9.29
CA ASP A 29 -9.07 -6.55 9.87
C ASP A 29 -7.73 -7.27 10.09
N TYR A 30 -7.78 -8.57 10.39
CA TYR A 30 -6.59 -9.40 10.56
C TYR A 30 -6.76 -10.81 10.00
N ASN A 31 -5.65 -11.45 9.68
CA ASN A 31 -5.59 -12.84 9.27
C ASN A 31 -4.44 -13.58 9.95
N VAL A 32 -4.37 -14.89 9.71
CA VAL A 32 -3.35 -15.78 10.26
C VAL A 32 -2.58 -16.47 9.14
N GLU A 33 -1.28 -16.70 9.36
CA GLU A 33 -0.41 -17.45 8.47
C GLU A 33 -0.53 -17.06 6.98
N SER A 34 -1.08 -17.94 6.15
CA SER A 34 -1.21 -17.76 4.69
C SER A 34 -2.45 -16.99 4.24
N GLY A 35 -3.27 -16.52 5.18
CA GLY A 35 -4.49 -15.74 4.88
C GLY A 35 -4.25 -14.29 4.49
N MET A 36 -3.02 -13.86 4.33
CA MET A 36 -2.63 -12.51 3.95
C MET A 36 -2.98 -12.16 2.51
N SER A 37 -3.01 -10.87 2.19
CA SER A 37 -3.16 -10.38 0.83
C SER A 37 -2.05 -10.90 -0.11
N ASP A 38 -2.32 -10.95 -1.40
CA ASP A 38 -1.30 -11.36 -2.37
C ASP A 38 -0.14 -10.36 -2.42
N TYR A 39 -0.41 -9.08 -2.16
CA TYR A 39 0.61 -8.05 -2.01
C TYR A 39 1.60 -8.35 -0.88
N MET A 40 1.09 -8.74 0.29
CA MET A 40 1.94 -9.14 1.43
C MET A 40 2.66 -10.47 1.17
N LYS A 41 2.03 -11.45 0.50
CA LYS A 41 2.69 -12.69 0.10
C LYS A 41 3.90 -12.45 -0.80
N GLU A 42 3.76 -11.58 -1.79
CA GLU A 42 4.88 -11.21 -2.67
C GLU A 42 5.98 -10.46 -1.89
N ALA A 43 5.62 -9.58 -0.94
CA ALA A 43 6.60 -8.90 -0.08
C ALA A 43 7.37 -9.90 0.82
N LEU A 44 6.75 -11.00 1.20
CA LEU A 44 7.35 -12.05 2.03
C LEU A 44 7.95 -13.21 1.21
N LYS A 45 8.00 -13.11 -0.12
CA LYS A 45 8.60 -14.14 -0.98
C LYS A 45 10.07 -14.37 -0.64
N GLY A 46 10.42 -15.63 -0.45
CA GLY A 46 11.79 -16.01 -0.05
C GLY A 46 12.10 -15.88 1.45
N SER A 47 11.18 -15.36 2.26
CA SER A 47 11.37 -15.18 3.71
C SER A 47 10.82 -16.33 4.58
N ALA A 48 10.46 -17.47 3.96
CA ALA A 48 10.02 -18.63 4.73
C ALA A 48 11.13 -19.10 5.70
N LYS A 49 10.75 -19.32 6.96
CA LYS A 49 11.67 -19.85 8.01
C LYS A 49 11.99 -21.35 7.84
N THR A 50 11.48 -21.98 6.79
CA THR A 50 11.73 -23.38 6.44
C THR A 50 12.92 -23.52 5.48
N LYS A 51 13.42 -24.75 5.27
CA LYS A 51 14.52 -25.02 4.32
C LYS A 51 14.17 -24.65 2.87
N ASN A 52 12.88 -24.67 2.51
CA ASN A 52 12.43 -24.28 1.19
C ASN A 52 12.12 -22.78 1.13
N LYS A 53 13.14 -21.97 0.87
CA LYS A 53 13.03 -20.50 0.77
C LYS A 53 12.31 -19.98 -0.48
N SER A 54 11.83 -20.87 -1.37
CA SER A 54 10.99 -20.46 -2.50
C SER A 54 9.57 -20.03 -2.09
N ASN A 55 9.14 -20.43 -0.89
CA ASN A 55 7.86 -20.05 -0.33
C ASN A 55 7.92 -18.68 0.36
N PHE A 56 6.77 -18.02 0.44
CA PHE A 56 6.64 -16.80 1.22
C PHE A 56 6.64 -17.09 2.74
N GLY A 57 7.10 -16.09 3.51
CA GLY A 57 7.06 -16.13 4.97
C GLY A 57 5.62 -16.08 5.49
N LYS A 58 5.38 -16.69 6.65
CA LYS A 58 4.06 -16.78 7.26
C LYS A 58 4.17 -16.32 8.70
N PRO A 59 3.96 -15.02 9.00
CA PRO A 59 3.78 -14.57 10.37
C PRO A 59 2.55 -15.22 10.99
N ASP A 60 2.55 -15.46 12.30
CA ASP A 60 1.45 -16.10 13.00
C ASP A 60 0.15 -15.27 12.84
N PHE A 61 0.26 -13.94 12.96
CA PHE A 61 -0.83 -13.00 12.64
C PHE A 61 -0.32 -11.82 11.82
N HIS A 62 -1.21 -11.21 11.06
CA HIS A 62 -0.96 -9.95 10.36
C HIS A 62 -2.23 -9.10 10.31
N VAL A 63 -2.06 -7.77 10.45
CA VAL A 63 -3.14 -6.80 10.38
C VAL A 63 -2.84 -5.86 9.21
N GLU A 64 -3.77 -5.79 8.25
CA GLU A 64 -3.68 -4.97 7.06
C GLU A 64 -4.72 -3.82 7.05
N LYS A 65 -5.34 -3.55 8.20
CA LYS A 65 -6.39 -2.54 8.40
C LYS A 65 -5.87 -1.10 8.40
N TYR A 66 -4.65 -0.90 8.86
CA TYR A 66 -4.08 0.42 9.08
C TYR A 66 -3.15 0.82 7.94
N LYS A 67 -2.76 2.11 7.91
CA LYS A 67 -1.82 2.66 6.92
C LYS A 67 -0.46 1.96 6.86
N ILE A 68 -0.07 1.26 7.92
CA ILE A 68 1.13 0.44 7.99
C ILE A 68 0.73 -0.97 8.38
N PRO A 69 1.27 -2.01 7.72
CA PRO A 69 0.99 -3.38 8.09
C PRO A 69 1.62 -3.73 9.43
N VAL A 70 0.95 -4.61 10.17
CA VAL A 70 1.44 -5.16 11.43
C VAL A 70 1.67 -6.66 11.25
N VAL A 71 2.83 -7.15 11.62
CA VAL A 71 3.13 -8.58 11.68
C VAL A 71 3.38 -9.00 13.13
N ILE A 72 2.76 -10.10 13.55
CA ILE A 72 2.83 -10.60 14.91
C ILE A 72 3.37 -12.03 14.88
N GLU A 73 4.34 -12.31 15.73
CA GLU A 73 4.84 -13.66 16.01
C GLU A 73 4.63 -13.96 17.49
N ASP A 74 4.17 -15.14 17.79
CA ASP A 74 4.03 -15.58 19.15
C ASP A 74 4.86 -16.86 19.47
N LYS A 75 5.20 -17.06 20.74
CA LYS A 75 5.96 -18.21 21.19
C LYS A 75 5.53 -18.63 22.59
N LEU A 76 5.44 -19.95 22.79
CA LEU A 76 5.25 -20.51 24.10
C LEU A 76 6.53 -20.40 24.94
N GLY A 77 6.39 -19.80 26.13
CA GLY A 77 7.46 -19.61 27.11
C GLY A 77 7.94 -18.16 27.23
N GLY A 78 7.87 -17.57 28.40
CA GLY A 78 8.27 -16.18 28.65
C GLY A 78 9.73 -15.90 28.26
N ASN A 79 10.62 -16.89 28.30
CA ASN A 79 12.00 -16.75 27.84
C ASN A 79 12.18 -16.80 26.32
N LYS A 80 11.08 -16.86 25.56
CA LYS A 80 11.08 -16.90 24.09
C LYS A 80 10.65 -15.57 23.45
N LEU A 81 10.51 -14.52 24.21
CA LEU A 81 10.13 -13.22 23.66
C LEU A 81 11.21 -12.67 22.73
N ILE A 82 12.45 -12.57 23.19
CA ILE A 82 13.51 -11.85 22.47
C ILE A 82 14.88 -12.48 22.68
N SER A 83 15.68 -12.52 21.61
CA SER A 83 17.12 -12.86 21.64
C SER A 83 17.93 -11.66 21.17
N ARG A 84 18.79 -11.11 22.05
CA ARG A 84 19.61 -9.93 21.76
C ARG A 84 21.01 -10.00 22.32
N THR A 85 21.91 -9.22 21.75
CA THR A 85 23.26 -8.92 22.27
C THR A 85 23.35 -7.46 22.67
N LYS A 86 24.52 -7.03 23.12
CA LYS A 86 24.80 -5.59 23.34
C LYS A 86 24.71 -4.77 22.03
N ALA A 87 24.90 -5.42 20.86
CA ALA A 87 24.84 -4.78 19.54
C ALA A 87 23.42 -4.71 18.95
N GLY A 88 22.40 -5.30 19.59
CA GLY A 88 21.02 -5.33 19.10
C GLY A 88 20.44 -6.74 18.98
N LEU A 89 19.37 -6.88 18.19
CA LEU A 89 18.69 -8.15 17.97
C LEU A 89 19.59 -9.16 17.25
N LYS A 90 19.53 -10.42 17.69
CA LYS A 90 20.18 -11.52 16.97
C LYS A 90 19.32 -11.94 15.78
N MET A 91 19.83 -11.78 14.58
CA MET A 91 19.14 -12.15 13.33
C MET A 91 19.71 -13.43 12.69
N ASP A 92 20.28 -14.32 13.51
CA ASP A 92 20.65 -15.68 13.07
C ASP A 92 19.41 -16.58 12.95
N GLU A 93 19.51 -17.63 12.13
CA GLU A 93 18.39 -18.54 11.82
C GLU A 93 17.74 -19.15 13.08
N LYS A 94 18.54 -19.47 14.10
CA LYS A 94 18.04 -20.04 15.36
C LYS A 94 17.23 -19.01 16.14
N SER A 95 17.71 -17.76 16.21
CA SER A 95 17.01 -16.68 16.91
C SER A 95 15.71 -16.29 16.21
N ILE A 96 15.72 -16.19 14.88
CA ILE A 96 14.53 -15.91 14.06
C ILE A 96 13.44 -16.97 14.24
N LYS A 97 13.81 -18.25 14.38
CA LYS A 97 12.83 -19.34 14.55
C LYS A 97 12.27 -19.45 15.97
N ASN A 98 13.10 -19.19 16.98
CA ASN A 98 12.78 -19.55 18.36
C ASN A 98 12.32 -18.37 19.24
N TYR A 99 12.40 -17.13 18.76
CA TYR A 99 12.05 -15.96 19.52
C TYR A 99 11.05 -15.10 18.75
N ALA A 100 9.99 -14.71 19.44
CA ALA A 100 8.86 -14.00 18.83
C ALA A 100 9.29 -12.67 18.16
N VAL A 101 9.95 -11.78 18.90
CA VAL A 101 10.43 -10.50 18.35
C VAL A 101 11.36 -10.69 17.16
N ASN A 102 12.34 -11.61 17.26
CA ASN A 102 13.31 -11.82 16.18
C ASN A 102 12.62 -12.34 14.90
N GLY A 103 11.58 -13.17 15.07
CA GLY A 103 10.76 -13.65 13.98
C GLY A 103 9.93 -12.58 13.31
N ALA A 104 9.25 -11.75 14.12
CA ALA A 104 8.43 -10.64 13.61
C ALA A 104 9.28 -9.58 12.90
N VAL A 105 10.40 -9.16 13.50
CA VAL A 105 11.34 -8.21 12.89
C VAL A 105 11.95 -8.76 11.60
N TYR A 106 12.27 -10.05 11.55
CA TYR A 106 12.75 -10.69 10.33
C TYR A 106 11.74 -10.56 9.18
N TYR A 107 10.47 -10.83 9.42
CA TYR A 107 9.44 -10.64 8.40
C TYR A 107 9.30 -9.18 7.99
N ALA A 108 9.24 -8.26 8.94
CA ALA A 108 9.16 -6.83 8.66
C ALA A 108 10.33 -6.32 7.80
N GLN A 109 11.56 -6.76 8.11
CA GLN A 109 12.74 -6.41 7.32
C GLN A 109 12.68 -6.96 5.88
N ASN A 110 12.16 -8.19 5.69
CA ASN A 110 11.97 -8.76 4.36
C ASN A 110 10.89 -8.02 3.57
N MET A 111 9.78 -7.61 4.22
CA MET A 111 8.75 -6.79 3.58
C MET A 111 9.31 -5.46 3.07
N ILE A 112 10.17 -4.81 3.85
CA ILE A 112 10.84 -3.58 3.43
C ILE A 112 11.86 -3.85 2.31
N ALA A 113 12.66 -4.90 2.45
CA ALA A 113 13.66 -5.29 1.44
C ALA A 113 13.04 -5.69 0.09
N SER A 114 11.75 -6.03 0.07
CA SER A 114 10.99 -6.29 -1.16
C SER A 114 10.63 -5.04 -1.96
N ASP A 115 10.89 -3.87 -1.42
CA ASP A 115 10.47 -2.56 -1.97
C ASP A 115 8.93 -2.39 -2.07
N LYS A 116 8.14 -3.22 -1.39
CA LYS A 116 6.67 -3.09 -1.37
C LYS A 116 6.16 -2.27 -0.18
N TYR A 117 6.89 -2.30 0.92
CA TYR A 117 6.56 -1.53 2.12
C TYR A 117 7.75 -0.67 2.53
N SER A 118 7.49 0.56 2.95
CA SER A 118 8.49 1.45 3.54
C SER A 118 8.54 1.37 5.06
N GLU A 119 7.46 0.85 5.67
CA GLU A 119 7.25 0.80 7.11
C GLU A 119 6.46 -0.46 7.48
N VAL A 120 6.81 -1.07 8.59
CA VAL A 120 6.12 -2.26 9.14
C VAL A 120 6.21 -2.22 10.65
N ILE A 121 5.13 -2.56 11.35
CA ILE A 121 5.15 -2.80 12.80
C ILE A 121 5.35 -4.29 13.05
N ALA A 122 6.38 -4.62 13.82
CA ALA A 122 6.70 -5.99 14.20
C ALA A 122 6.42 -6.18 15.70
N ILE A 123 5.58 -7.16 16.04
CA ILE A 123 5.18 -7.46 17.42
C ILE A 123 5.59 -8.88 17.75
N GLY A 124 6.35 -9.02 18.83
CA GLY A 124 6.62 -10.31 19.44
C GLY A 124 5.81 -10.51 20.72
N ILE A 125 5.20 -11.67 20.87
CA ILE A 125 4.39 -12.05 22.02
C ILE A 125 4.90 -13.38 22.58
N ALA A 126 5.16 -13.47 23.88
CA ALA A 126 5.55 -14.74 24.49
C ALA A 126 5.03 -14.85 25.92
N GLY A 127 4.70 -16.06 26.34
CA GLY A 127 4.23 -16.31 27.70
C GLY A 127 3.95 -17.77 27.99
N ASP A 128 3.71 -18.10 29.26
CA ASP A 128 3.36 -19.45 29.74
C ASP A 128 1.91 -19.54 30.21
N ASN A 129 1.22 -18.44 30.42
CA ASN A 129 -0.16 -18.32 30.80
C ASN A 129 -0.64 -16.87 30.62
N LYS A 130 -1.93 -16.59 30.80
CA LYS A 130 -2.53 -15.26 30.59
C LYS A 130 -1.99 -14.15 31.51
N GLU A 131 -1.41 -14.51 32.66
CA GLU A 131 -0.90 -13.53 33.65
C GLU A 131 0.55 -13.12 33.37
N ASN A 132 1.32 -13.92 32.61
CA ASN A 132 2.75 -13.67 32.35
C ASN A 132 3.05 -13.53 30.85
N VAL A 133 2.10 -13.04 30.05
CA VAL A 133 2.36 -12.68 28.68
C VAL A 133 3.18 -11.40 28.61
N GLU A 134 4.26 -11.44 27.86
CA GLU A 134 5.09 -10.30 27.53
C GLU A 134 4.95 -9.94 26.06
N ILE A 135 4.88 -8.65 25.75
CA ILE A 135 4.72 -8.09 24.43
C ILE A 135 5.82 -7.06 24.20
N ASP A 136 6.51 -7.17 23.09
CA ASP A 136 7.45 -6.16 22.61
C ASP A 136 7.09 -5.73 21.20
N VAL A 137 7.05 -4.41 20.97
CA VAL A 137 6.68 -3.79 19.71
C VAL A 137 7.90 -3.09 19.10
N TYR A 138 8.11 -3.32 17.81
CA TYR A 138 9.18 -2.70 17.05
C TYR A 138 8.61 -2.01 15.80
N TYR A 139 9.04 -0.78 15.57
CA TYR A 139 8.82 -0.07 14.34
C TYR A 139 10.02 -0.27 13.42
N VAL A 140 9.77 -0.83 12.23
CA VAL A 140 10.77 -1.15 11.21
C VAL A 140 10.49 -0.31 9.99
N PHE A 141 11.47 0.44 9.51
CA PHE A 141 11.26 1.36 8.39
C PHE A 141 12.45 1.37 7.42
N ALA A 142 12.16 1.75 6.19
CA ALA A 142 13.17 1.87 5.14
C ALA A 142 14.24 2.89 5.54
N SER A 143 15.47 2.65 5.15
CA SER A 143 16.66 3.45 5.47
C SER A 143 17.17 3.38 6.92
N SER A 144 16.57 2.58 7.79
CA SER A 144 17.17 2.27 9.10
C SER A 144 17.60 0.81 9.17
N ALA A 145 18.89 0.59 9.41
CA ALA A 145 19.42 -0.76 9.65
C ALA A 145 18.95 -1.35 10.99
N THR A 146 18.53 -0.50 11.93
CA THR A 146 18.16 -0.89 13.30
C THR A 146 16.68 -0.58 13.54
N PRO A 147 15.85 -1.60 13.83
CA PRO A 147 14.47 -1.42 14.22
C PRO A 147 14.36 -0.59 15.52
N LYS A 148 13.38 0.32 15.57
CA LYS A 148 13.11 1.11 16.76
C LYS A 148 12.26 0.30 17.73
N HIS A 149 12.73 0.13 18.96
CA HIS A 149 11.97 -0.51 20.04
C HIS A 149 10.98 0.49 20.65
N MET A 150 9.71 0.16 20.62
CA MET A 150 8.61 0.94 21.17
C MET A 150 8.35 0.51 22.64
N ASN A 151 9.25 0.91 23.54
CA ASN A 151 9.35 0.37 24.91
C ASN A 151 8.08 0.56 25.75
N GLU A 152 7.32 1.61 25.50
CA GLU A 152 6.13 1.98 26.27
C GLU A 152 4.90 1.15 25.88
N TYR A 153 4.95 0.49 24.71
CA TYR A 153 3.84 -0.30 24.18
C TYR A 153 3.98 -1.78 24.59
N LYS A 154 3.38 -2.14 25.71
CA LYS A 154 3.37 -3.51 26.26
C LYS A 154 2.03 -4.22 26.15
N LYS A 155 1.08 -3.61 25.43
CA LYS A 155 -0.24 -4.14 25.12
C LYS A 155 -0.58 -3.84 23.66
N LEU A 156 -1.64 -4.48 23.17
CA LEU A 156 -2.12 -4.30 21.80
C LEU A 156 -3.24 -3.24 21.65
N ASP A 157 -3.52 -2.48 22.71
CA ASP A 157 -4.60 -1.48 22.77
C ASP A 157 -4.47 -0.36 21.70
N PHE A 158 -3.27 -0.08 21.24
CA PHE A 158 -3.08 0.83 20.11
C PHE A 158 -3.70 0.30 18.78
N LEU A 159 -4.07 -0.99 18.70
CA LEU A 159 -4.78 -1.59 17.57
C LEU A 159 -6.32 -1.52 17.70
N GLU A 160 -6.86 -0.91 18.75
CA GLU A 160 -8.30 -0.86 18.99
C GLU A 160 -9.04 0.02 17.97
N SER A 161 -8.50 1.19 17.68
CA SER A 161 -9.12 2.18 16.81
C SER A 161 -8.10 2.84 15.87
N ARG A 162 -8.62 3.58 14.89
CA ARG A 162 -7.76 4.39 14.01
C ARG A 162 -7.03 5.48 14.80
N ASP A 163 -7.71 6.13 15.73
CA ASP A 163 -7.13 7.23 16.51
C ASP A 163 -6.01 6.74 17.45
N SER A 164 -6.21 5.58 18.12
CA SER A 164 -5.15 5.00 18.95
C SER A 164 -3.95 4.54 18.12
N PHE A 165 -4.18 4.06 16.90
CA PHE A 165 -3.11 3.70 15.98
C PHE A 165 -2.35 4.93 15.46
N GLU A 166 -3.04 6.02 15.14
CA GLU A 166 -2.38 7.27 14.74
C GLU A 166 -1.50 7.85 15.88
N SER A 167 -1.99 7.86 17.12
CA SER A 167 -1.16 8.26 18.28
C SER A 167 0.09 7.39 18.44
N PHE A 168 -0.06 6.07 18.30
CA PHE A 168 1.09 5.15 18.30
C PHE A 168 2.07 5.49 17.16
N TYR A 169 1.54 5.78 15.98
CA TYR A 169 2.37 6.11 14.82
C TYR A 169 3.15 7.42 15.02
N GLU A 170 2.53 8.44 15.59
CA GLU A 170 3.20 9.69 15.92
C GLU A 170 4.38 9.46 16.86
N ASP A 171 4.23 8.60 17.88
CA ASP A 171 5.31 8.19 18.78
C ASP A 171 6.38 7.32 18.09
N ALA A 172 5.97 6.51 17.10
CA ALA A 172 6.89 5.69 16.33
C ALA A 172 7.79 6.55 15.42
N VAL A 173 7.23 7.55 14.76
CA VAL A 173 7.94 8.45 13.84
C VAL A 173 8.51 9.64 14.62
N LEU A 174 9.69 9.48 15.18
CA LEU A 174 10.28 10.38 16.18
C LEU A 174 10.85 11.71 15.67
N SER A 175 11.29 11.77 14.44
CA SER A 175 11.98 12.97 13.94
C SER A 175 11.51 13.36 12.56
N GLU A 176 11.56 14.66 12.26
CA GLU A 176 11.34 15.17 10.91
C GLU A 176 12.33 14.55 9.90
N GLU A 177 13.53 14.16 10.37
CA GLU A 177 14.52 13.48 9.54
C GLU A 177 14.07 12.06 9.18
N ASP A 178 13.48 11.30 10.10
CA ASP A 178 12.95 9.97 9.83
C ASP A 178 11.74 10.04 8.91
N LYS A 179 10.81 10.97 9.13
CA LYS A 179 9.69 11.26 8.22
C LYS A 179 10.18 11.57 6.81
N HIS A 180 11.21 12.41 6.70
CA HIS A 180 11.79 12.78 5.41
C HIS A 180 12.46 11.58 4.71
N ARG A 181 13.16 10.72 5.45
CA ARG A 181 13.76 9.48 4.89
C ARG A 181 12.70 8.50 4.37
N ILE A 182 11.60 8.31 5.12
CA ILE A 182 10.48 7.47 4.72
C ILE A 182 9.85 8.02 3.43
N LEU A 183 9.61 9.33 3.39
CA LEU A 183 9.05 9.99 2.21
C LEU A 183 9.95 9.78 0.98
N ILE A 184 11.25 10.00 1.10
CA ILE A 184 12.21 9.76 0.01
C ILE A 184 12.18 8.30 -0.45
N ALA A 185 12.17 7.34 0.47
CA ALA A 185 12.13 5.92 0.12
C ALA A 185 10.84 5.57 -0.65
N SER A 186 9.71 6.07 -0.20
CA SER A 186 8.42 5.89 -0.87
C SER A 186 8.38 6.53 -2.26
N GLN A 187 8.95 7.71 -2.42
CA GLN A 187 9.09 8.39 -3.72
C GLN A 187 9.97 7.60 -4.68
N VAL A 188 11.10 7.07 -4.19
CA VAL A 188 12.01 6.24 -5.01
C VAL A 188 11.30 4.97 -5.50
N GLN A 189 10.53 4.31 -4.64
CA GLN A 189 9.74 3.14 -5.03
C GLN A 189 8.70 3.50 -6.10
N LEU A 190 7.94 4.55 -5.88
CA LEU A 190 6.93 5.01 -6.83
C LEU A 190 7.56 5.42 -8.18
N GLN A 191 8.70 6.10 -8.15
CA GLN A 191 9.48 6.42 -9.35
C GLN A 191 9.89 5.18 -10.13
N LYS A 192 10.34 4.13 -9.43
CA LYS A 192 10.71 2.84 -10.03
C LYS A 192 9.51 2.18 -10.72
N HIS A 193 8.35 2.13 -10.03
CA HIS A 193 7.13 1.57 -10.60
C HIS A 193 6.61 2.38 -11.78
N ALA A 194 6.66 3.70 -11.72
CA ALA A 194 6.27 4.56 -12.82
C ALA A 194 7.17 4.36 -14.06
N ASN A 195 8.48 4.22 -13.88
CA ASN A 195 9.41 3.91 -14.97
C ASN A 195 9.12 2.53 -15.61
N CYS A 196 8.86 1.53 -14.77
CA CYS A 196 8.53 0.18 -15.24
C CYS A 196 7.20 0.17 -16.02
N LEU A 197 6.19 0.85 -15.50
CA LEU A 197 4.88 1.02 -16.12
C LEU A 197 4.97 1.78 -17.45
N ASN A 198 5.81 2.84 -17.50
CA ASN A 198 6.07 3.56 -18.73
C ASN A 198 6.72 2.66 -19.79
N SER A 199 7.65 1.78 -19.40
CA SER A 199 8.27 0.80 -20.30
C SER A 199 7.25 -0.23 -20.79
N LEU A 200 6.38 -0.73 -19.91
CA LEU A 200 5.30 -1.65 -20.25
C LEU A 200 4.34 -1.02 -21.27
N MET A 201 3.91 0.21 -21.05
CA MET A 201 3.03 0.92 -21.97
C MET A 201 3.72 1.23 -23.31
N ASN A 202 5.03 1.49 -23.30
CA ASN A 202 5.81 1.69 -24.52
C ASN A 202 5.91 0.42 -25.37
N ASN A 203 6.12 -0.74 -24.74
CA ASN A 203 6.17 -2.03 -25.41
C ASN A 203 4.86 -2.34 -26.17
N HIS A 204 3.76 -1.77 -25.71
CA HIS A 204 2.43 -1.96 -26.30
C HIS A 204 1.91 -0.74 -27.08
N ASN A 205 2.80 0.15 -27.49
CA ASN A 205 2.53 1.32 -28.34
C ASN A 205 1.42 2.25 -27.78
N ILE A 206 1.32 2.39 -26.47
CA ILE A 206 0.43 3.39 -25.87
C ILE A 206 1.08 4.77 -26.02
N PRO A 207 0.40 5.72 -26.71
CA PRO A 207 0.92 7.07 -26.93
C PRO A 207 1.26 7.75 -25.61
N VAL A 208 2.36 8.50 -25.61
CA VAL A 208 2.91 9.10 -24.39
C VAL A 208 1.94 10.08 -23.73
N ASP A 209 1.25 10.88 -24.53
CA ASP A 209 0.22 11.83 -24.10
C ASP A 209 -1.03 11.18 -23.50
N GLN A 210 -1.30 9.92 -23.83
CA GLN A 210 -2.40 9.14 -23.26
C GLN A 210 -2.05 8.42 -21.95
N ARG A 211 -0.77 8.18 -21.66
CA ARG A 211 -0.34 7.32 -20.53
C ARG A 211 -0.85 7.78 -19.17
N VAL A 212 -0.83 9.09 -18.93
CA VAL A 212 -1.34 9.67 -17.67
C VAL A 212 -2.83 9.40 -17.52
N VAL A 213 -3.61 9.67 -18.56
CA VAL A 213 -5.05 9.42 -18.58
C VAL A 213 -5.36 7.94 -18.40
N TYR A 214 -4.56 7.07 -19.05
CA TYR A 214 -4.70 5.62 -18.96
C TYR A 214 -4.50 5.12 -17.51
N VAL A 215 -3.43 5.54 -16.86
CA VAL A 215 -3.14 5.17 -15.46
C VAL A 215 -4.16 5.75 -14.50
N SER A 216 -4.53 7.03 -14.66
CA SER A 216 -5.54 7.69 -13.83
C SER A 216 -6.90 7.00 -13.94
N GLY A 217 -7.30 6.60 -15.15
CA GLY A 217 -8.54 5.87 -15.37
C GLY A 217 -8.53 4.49 -14.70
N MET A 218 -7.43 3.77 -14.76
CA MET A 218 -7.32 2.48 -14.08
C MET A 218 -7.42 2.62 -12.57
N LEU A 219 -6.71 3.60 -11.98
CA LEU A 219 -6.79 3.87 -10.54
C LEU A 219 -8.20 4.30 -10.09
N LEU A 220 -8.92 5.07 -10.93
CA LEU A 220 -10.32 5.40 -10.63
C LEU A 220 -11.23 4.17 -10.71
N ALA A 221 -11.02 3.27 -11.66
CA ALA A 221 -11.83 2.06 -11.79
C ALA A 221 -11.60 1.04 -10.66
N MET A 222 -10.48 1.15 -9.95
CA MET A 222 -10.16 0.33 -8.77
C MET A 222 -10.82 0.85 -7.48
N GLN A 223 -11.35 2.09 -7.49
CA GLN A 223 -11.99 2.67 -6.30
C GLN A 223 -13.39 2.10 -6.08
N ASP A 224 -13.73 1.85 -4.81
CA ASP A 224 -15.09 1.56 -4.42
C ASP A 224 -16.02 2.74 -4.73
N ILE A 225 -17.24 2.44 -5.16
CA ILE A 225 -18.27 3.45 -5.40
C ILE A 225 -19.04 3.65 -4.10
N ILE A 226 -18.97 4.86 -3.56
CA ILE A 226 -19.59 5.26 -2.30
C ILE A 226 -20.59 6.37 -2.59
N ASP A 227 -21.81 6.25 -2.04
CA ASP A 227 -22.87 7.25 -2.14
C ASP A 227 -22.59 8.48 -1.23
N TYR A 228 -23.50 9.47 -1.29
CA TYR A 228 -23.40 10.69 -0.48
C TYR A 228 -23.54 10.44 1.03
N ASP A 229 -24.15 9.33 1.42
CA ASP A 229 -24.35 8.94 2.82
C ASP A 229 -23.17 8.09 3.35
N GLY A 230 -22.17 7.81 2.51
CA GLY A 230 -20.99 7.02 2.85
C GLY A 230 -21.20 5.51 2.72
N ASN A 231 -22.33 5.05 2.14
CA ASN A 231 -22.55 3.63 1.91
C ASN A 231 -21.88 3.17 0.63
N ARG A 232 -21.25 2.00 0.65
CA ARG A 232 -20.67 1.41 -0.55
C ARG A 232 -21.77 0.83 -1.44
N ILE A 233 -21.91 1.37 -2.65
CA ILE A 233 -22.85 0.94 -3.68
C ILE A 233 -22.27 -0.21 -4.50
N ASP A 234 -20.99 -0.10 -4.87
CA ASP A 234 -20.30 -1.10 -5.67
C ASP A 234 -18.81 -1.17 -5.29
N VAL A 235 -18.17 -2.28 -5.61
CA VAL A 235 -16.74 -2.50 -5.37
C VAL A 235 -15.93 -2.08 -6.59
N GLY A 236 -14.71 -1.59 -6.36
CA GLY A 236 -13.76 -1.31 -7.42
C GLY A 236 -13.41 -2.57 -8.22
N LEU A 237 -13.00 -2.40 -9.47
CA LEU A 237 -12.56 -3.52 -10.30
C LEU A 237 -11.27 -4.13 -9.74
N VAL A 238 -11.22 -5.46 -9.79
CA VAL A 238 -10.04 -6.26 -9.45
C VAL A 238 -9.51 -7.00 -10.70
N PRO A 239 -8.27 -7.51 -10.68
CA PRO A 239 -7.68 -8.22 -11.82
C PRO A 239 -8.55 -9.33 -12.43
N ASP A 240 -9.33 -10.03 -11.62
CA ASP A 240 -10.18 -11.14 -12.08
C ASP A 240 -11.42 -10.71 -12.87
N ASP A 241 -11.78 -9.44 -12.82
CA ASP A 241 -12.89 -8.90 -13.61
C ASP A 241 -12.51 -8.73 -15.09
N LEU A 242 -11.22 -8.62 -15.38
CA LEU A 242 -10.71 -8.41 -16.74
C LEU A 242 -10.41 -9.75 -17.42
N LYS A 243 -11.11 -10.03 -18.52
CA LYS A 243 -11.10 -11.33 -19.25
C LYS A 243 -10.86 -11.19 -20.76
N GLY A 244 -10.28 -10.07 -21.18
CA GLY A 244 -10.09 -9.76 -22.58
C GLY A 244 -11.41 -9.43 -23.31
N ILE A 245 -11.52 -9.85 -24.56
CA ILE A 245 -12.72 -9.64 -25.39
C ILE A 245 -13.70 -10.80 -25.20
N GLN A 246 -14.78 -10.55 -24.48
CA GLN A 246 -15.90 -11.49 -24.40
C GLN A 246 -16.97 -11.18 -25.48
N THR A 247 -17.32 -9.89 -25.60
CA THR A 247 -18.15 -9.31 -26.65
C THR A 247 -17.70 -7.87 -26.88
N ALA A 248 -18.17 -7.20 -27.91
CA ALA A 248 -17.83 -5.81 -28.22
C ALA A 248 -18.12 -4.86 -27.02
N THR A 249 -19.16 -5.15 -26.24
CA THR A 249 -19.57 -4.35 -25.06
C THR A 249 -19.01 -4.89 -23.73
N LYS A 250 -18.43 -6.08 -23.73
CA LYS A 250 -17.88 -6.76 -22.55
C LYS A 250 -16.39 -7.07 -22.75
N ARG A 251 -15.62 -6.08 -23.14
CA ARG A 251 -14.17 -6.15 -23.23
C ARG A 251 -13.53 -5.29 -22.14
N ASP A 252 -12.28 -5.56 -21.80
CA ASP A 252 -11.61 -5.00 -20.62
C ASP A 252 -11.65 -3.47 -20.59
N GLY A 253 -11.26 -2.81 -21.69
CA GLY A 253 -11.27 -1.34 -21.76
C GLY A 253 -12.67 -0.72 -21.59
N VAL A 254 -13.73 -1.40 -22.07
CA VAL A 254 -15.12 -0.92 -21.89
C VAL A 254 -15.58 -1.09 -20.44
N LYS A 255 -15.21 -2.20 -19.78
CA LYS A 255 -15.52 -2.42 -18.37
C LYS A 255 -14.91 -1.33 -17.50
N ILE A 256 -13.63 -1.00 -17.72
CA ILE A 256 -12.92 0.06 -16.99
C ILE A 256 -13.64 1.39 -17.17
N VAL A 257 -13.96 1.79 -18.40
CA VAL A 257 -14.63 3.08 -18.65
C VAL A 257 -16.03 3.12 -18.06
N ASN A 258 -16.77 2.01 -18.05
CA ASN A 258 -18.09 1.96 -17.40
C ASN A 258 -17.98 2.12 -15.88
N GLN A 259 -17.00 1.47 -15.23
CA GLN A 259 -16.77 1.65 -13.80
C GLN A 259 -16.40 3.11 -13.46
N ILE A 260 -15.54 3.74 -14.28
CA ILE A 260 -15.22 5.16 -14.13
C ILE A 260 -16.47 6.02 -14.25
N LYS A 261 -17.34 5.72 -15.22
CA LYS A 261 -18.60 6.45 -15.42
C LYS A 261 -19.48 6.39 -14.16
N GLU A 262 -19.70 5.19 -13.62
CA GLU A 262 -20.50 4.98 -12.41
C GLU A 262 -19.87 5.67 -11.20
N TYR A 263 -18.54 5.59 -11.03
CA TYR A 263 -17.81 6.31 -9.99
C TYR A 263 -18.01 7.83 -10.09
N LEU A 264 -17.87 8.42 -11.28
CA LEU A 264 -18.01 9.86 -11.49
C LEU A 264 -19.47 10.35 -11.33
N GLU A 265 -20.47 9.48 -11.54
CA GLU A 265 -21.88 9.81 -11.33
C GLU A 265 -22.21 10.04 -9.86
N GLN A 266 -21.47 9.41 -8.93
CA GLN A 266 -21.61 9.61 -7.50
C GLN A 266 -20.81 10.79 -6.94
N LYS A 267 -20.16 11.57 -7.82
CA LYS A 267 -19.40 12.76 -7.41
C LYS A 267 -20.14 14.04 -7.82
N GLU A 268 -20.03 15.08 -7.00
CA GLU A 268 -20.59 16.42 -7.29
C GLU A 268 -19.85 17.13 -8.43
N ILE A 269 -19.74 16.46 -9.59
CA ILE A 269 -19.07 17.01 -10.77
C ILE A 269 -20.16 17.42 -11.77
N PRO A 270 -20.15 18.67 -12.30
CA PRO A 270 -21.09 19.09 -13.33
C PRO A 270 -21.10 18.14 -14.53
N GLN A 271 -22.28 17.82 -15.05
CA GLN A 271 -22.48 16.85 -16.13
C GLN A 271 -21.56 17.11 -17.33
N GLN A 272 -21.46 18.37 -17.77
CA GLN A 272 -20.60 18.73 -18.90
C GLN A 272 -19.14 18.38 -18.66
N LYS A 273 -18.63 18.57 -17.42
CA LYS A 273 -17.26 18.23 -17.05
C LYS A 273 -17.08 16.71 -17.00
N ARG A 274 -18.06 15.96 -16.47
CA ARG A 274 -18.03 14.48 -16.47
C ARG A 274 -17.94 13.93 -17.89
N GLU A 275 -18.73 14.44 -18.83
CA GLU A 275 -18.70 13.99 -20.23
C GLU A 275 -17.34 14.26 -20.90
N LEU A 276 -16.71 15.39 -20.63
CA LEU A 276 -15.35 15.67 -21.12
C LEU A 276 -14.34 14.68 -20.55
N MET A 277 -14.37 14.41 -19.24
CA MET A 277 -13.48 13.44 -18.60
C MET A 277 -13.69 12.03 -19.19
N LEU A 278 -14.95 11.59 -19.32
CA LEU A 278 -15.28 10.30 -19.92
C LEU A 278 -14.86 10.20 -21.38
N GLY A 279 -14.91 11.29 -22.14
CA GLY A 279 -14.37 11.36 -23.50
C GLY A 279 -12.90 11.02 -23.55
N SER A 280 -12.09 11.63 -22.69
CA SER A 280 -10.65 11.35 -22.59
C SER A 280 -10.35 9.92 -22.16
N PHE A 281 -11.08 9.37 -21.19
CA PHE A 281 -10.91 7.98 -20.76
C PHE A 281 -11.33 6.97 -21.87
N ARG A 282 -12.42 7.25 -22.59
CA ARG A 282 -12.84 6.42 -23.74
C ARG A 282 -11.78 6.39 -24.82
N GLU A 283 -11.24 7.55 -25.18
CA GLU A 283 -10.19 7.68 -26.19
C GLU A 283 -8.92 6.91 -25.77
N SER A 284 -8.48 7.08 -24.54
CA SER A 284 -7.23 6.48 -24.07
C SER A 284 -7.35 4.99 -23.76
N ILE A 285 -8.47 4.51 -23.20
CA ILE A 285 -8.58 3.15 -22.65
C ILE A 285 -9.41 2.24 -23.53
N SER A 286 -10.57 2.70 -24.03
CA SER A 286 -11.54 1.81 -24.66
C SER A 286 -11.67 1.95 -26.19
N LEU A 287 -11.06 2.95 -26.81
CA LEU A 287 -11.19 3.15 -28.26
C LEU A 287 -10.46 2.05 -29.03
N ASP A 288 -9.25 1.70 -28.63
CA ASP A 288 -8.43 0.68 -29.25
C ASP A 288 -8.79 -0.71 -28.67
N SER A 289 -9.57 -1.47 -29.44
CA SER A 289 -9.98 -2.82 -29.05
C SER A 289 -8.87 -3.86 -29.09
N ASP A 290 -7.79 -3.60 -29.83
CA ASP A 290 -6.69 -4.56 -29.98
C ASP A 290 -5.93 -4.72 -28.65
N ARG A 291 -5.99 -3.72 -27.79
CA ARG A 291 -5.43 -3.79 -26.41
C ARG A 291 -6.17 -4.79 -25.51
N ASP A 292 -7.37 -5.17 -25.86
CA ASP A 292 -8.18 -6.16 -25.14
C ASP A 292 -8.00 -7.59 -25.68
N ILE A 293 -7.21 -7.79 -26.76
CA ILE A 293 -6.84 -9.10 -27.26
C ILE A 293 -5.87 -9.76 -26.29
N VAL A 294 -6.10 -11.04 -25.97
CA VAL A 294 -5.24 -11.84 -25.10
C VAL A 294 -3.95 -12.21 -25.85
N ILE A 295 -2.82 -11.84 -25.29
CA ILE A 295 -1.48 -12.05 -25.85
C ILE A 295 -0.53 -12.67 -24.80
N GLU A 296 0.70 -12.95 -25.16
CA GLU A 296 1.75 -13.37 -24.21
C GLU A 296 2.02 -12.27 -23.18
N LEU A 297 2.47 -12.71 -21.99
CA LEU A 297 2.78 -11.78 -20.91
C LEU A 297 4.07 -11.00 -21.20
N ASP A 298 4.02 -9.71 -20.96
CA ASP A 298 5.22 -8.88 -20.92
C ASP A 298 6.09 -9.28 -19.71
N LYS A 299 7.41 -9.08 -19.83
CA LYS A 299 8.39 -9.42 -18.77
C LYS A 299 8.06 -8.76 -17.44
N GLN A 300 7.52 -7.55 -17.44
CA GLN A 300 7.19 -6.78 -16.24
C GLN A 300 6.05 -7.38 -15.43
N VAL A 301 5.20 -8.19 -16.05
CA VAL A 301 4.02 -8.79 -15.39
C VAL A 301 4.07 -10.32 -15.32
N SER A 302 5.10 -10.94 -15.87
CA SER A 302 5.25 -12.40 -15.89
C SER A 302 5.37 -13.05 -14.52
N THR A 303 5.67 -12.27 -13.47
CA THR A 303 5.68 -12.72 -12.07
C THR A 303 4.34 -12.50 -11.36
N LEU A 304 3.48 -11.66 -11.92
CA LEU A 304 2.18 -11.28 -11.35
C LEU A 304 1.02 -12.08 -11.96
N LEU A 305 1.18 -12.55 -13.17
CA LEU A 305 0.21 -13.35 -13.89
C LEU A 305 0.84 -14.69 -14.33
N SER A 306 0.06 -15.75 -14.25
CA SER A 306 0.47 -17.10 -14.68
C SER A 306 -0.01 -17.46 -16.09
N GLU A 307 -0.99 -16.73 -16.63
CA GLU A 307 -1.64 -17.03 -17.92
C GLU A 307 -1.60 -15.80 -18.82
N LYS A 308 -1.70 -16.03 -20.13
CA LYS A 308 -1.85 -14.97 -21.14
C LYS A 308 -2.97 -14.00 -20.77
N ALA A 309 -2.76 -12.72 -21.04
CA ALA A 309 -3.72 -11.68 -20.71
C ALA A 309 -3.76 -10.59 -21.80
N SER A 310 -4.84 -9.80 -21.82
CA SER A 310 -4.92 -8.61 -22.64
C SER A 310 -3.88 -7.57 -22.21
N VAL A 311 -3.45 -6.69 -23.10
CA VAL A 311 -2.58 -5.54 -22.75
C VAL A 311 -3.22 -4.71 -21.65
N THR A 312 -4.52 -4.43 -21.77
CA THR A 312 -5.31 -3.71 -20.76
C THR A 312 -5.23 -4.39 -19.40
N LYS A 313 -5.40 -5.72 -19.32
CA LYS A 313 -5.28 -6.48 -18.06
C LYS A 313 -3.85 -6.48 -17.54
N GLN A 314 -2.84 -6.63 -18.40
CA GLN A 314 -1.44 -6.63 -17.96
C GLN A 314 -1.07 -5.30 -17.27
N ILE A 315 -1.47 -4.17 -17.84
CA ILE A 315 -1.22 -2.84 -17.25
C ILE A 315 -2.04 -2.66 -15.96
N PHE A 316 -3.31 -3.08 -15.98
CA PHE A 316 -4.18 -3.01 -14.81
C PHE A 316 -3.60 -3.80 -13.63
N VAL A 317 -3.18 -5.04 -13.84
CA VAL A 317 -2.55 -5.88 -12.80
C VAL A 317 -1.28 -5.24 -12.27
N TYR A 318 -0.45 -4.69 -13.15
CA TYR A 318 0.77 -4.02 -12.70
C TYR A 318 0.47 -2.82 -11.78
N ILE A 319 -0.52 -1.99 -12.15
CA ILE A 319 -0.96 -0.85 -11.34
C ILE A 319 -1.58 -1.34 -10.04
N TYR A 320 -2.45 -2.35 -10.09
CA TYR A 320 -3.13 -2.90 -8.92
C TYR A 320 -2.14 -3.39 -7.88
N GLU A 321 -1.21 -4.26 -8.26
CA GLU A 321 -0.27 -4.92 -7.36
C GLU A 321 0.87 -4.02 -6.84
N ASN A 322 1.29 -3.02 -7.60
CA ASN A 322 2.48 -2.23 -7.27
C ASN A 322 2.20 -0.77 -6.93
N VAL A 323 1.00 -0.28 -7.22
CA VAL A 323 0.63 1.11 -6.98
C VAL A 323 -0.62 1.20 -6.12
N TYR A 324 -1.74 0.60 -6.57
CA TYR A 324 -3.03 0.75 -5.91
C TYR A 324 -3.02 0.18 -4.47
N LEU A 325 -2.57 -1.07 -4.30
CA LEU A 325 -2.48 -1.68 -2.95
C LEU A 325 -1.47 -0.98 -2.04
N ALA A 326 -0.45 -0.32 -2.61
CA ALA A 326 0.50 0.48 -1.83
C ALA A 326 -0.09 1.82 -1.36
N ILE A 327 -1.12 2.36 -2.05
CA ILE A 327 -1.80 3.59 -1.67
C ILE A 327 -2.44 3.45 -0.28
N ASP A 328 -3.14 2.35 -0.02
CA ASP A 328 -3.77 2.11 1.28
C ASP A 328 -2.76 2.01 2.43
N GLY A 329 -1.53 1.57 2.14
CA GLY A 329 -0.44 1.46 3.12
C GLY A 329 0.36 2.75 3.36
N THR A 330 0.23 3.78 2.48
CA THR A 330 1.04 5.01 2.57
C THR A 330 0.22 6.30 2.50
N ALA A 331 -1.09 6.20 2.55
CA ALA A 331 -2.06 7.23 2.18
C ALA A 331 -2.03 8.56 2.98
N GLY A 332 -1.18 8.71 3.98
CA GLY A 332 -1.09 9.95 4.74
C GLY A 332 -0.03 10.94 4.26
N HIS A 333 0.94 10.54 3.43
CA HIS A 333 2.16 11.34 3.23
C HIS A 333 2.60 11.53 1.78
N LEU A 334 1.97 10.87 0.80
CA LEU A 334 2.41 10.91 -0.59
C LEU A 334 1.29 11.29 -1.55
N ASP A 335 1.50 12.33 -2.35
CA ASP A 335 0.69 12.60 -3.55
C ASP A 335 1.11 11.63 -4.68
N ILE A 336 0.57 10.40 -4.60
CA ILE A 336 0.91 9.33 -5.55
C ILE A 336 0.57 9.73 -6.99
N MET A 337 -0.56 10.38 -7.18
CA MET A 337 -0.98 10.83 -8.52
C MET A 337 -0.06 11.94 -9.05
N GLY A 338 0.35 12.89 -8.21
CA GLY A 338 1.29 13.93 -8.59
C GLY A 338 2.68 13.39 -8.92
N GLU A 339 3.18 12.43 -8.13
CA GLU A 339 4.45 11.77 -8.39
C GLU A 339 4.40 10.94 -9.70
N MET A 340 3.35 10.14 -9.89
CA MET A 340 3.15 9.40 -11.14
C MET A 340 3.06 10.34 -12.34
N TYR A 341 2.29 11.43 -12.21
CA TYR A 341 2.16 12.45 -13.24
C TYR A 341 3.50 13.10 -13.58
N SER A 342 4.30 13.45 -12.58
CA SER A 342 5.65 14.02 -12.75
C SER A 342 6.55 13.09 -13.57
N VAL A 343 6.51 11.78 -13.28
CA VAL A 343 7.28 10.78 -14.02
C VAL A 343 6.82 10.70 -15.48
N PHE A 344 5.51 10.58 -15.71
CA PHE A 344 4.98 10.47 -17.07
C PHE A 344 5.19 11.72 -17.89
N LEU A 345 5.08 12.92 -17.30
CA LEU A 345 5.41 14.18 -17.96
C LEU A 345 6.87 14.19 -18.43
N LYS A 346 7.80 13.75 -17.57
CA LYS A 346 9.22 13.68 -17.91
C LYS A 346 9.48 12.83 -19.17
N TYR A 347 8.73 11.74 -19.34
CA TYR A 347 8.80 10.90 -20.54
C TYR A 347 7.98 11.45 -21.72
N ALA A 348 6.85 12.14 -21.44
CA ALA A 348 6.04 12.75 -22.46
C ALA A 348 6.78 13.87 -23.19
N LEU A 349 7.62 14.59 -22.46
CA LEU A 349 8.31 15.77 -22.99
C LEU A 349 9.55 15.43 -23.80
N GLY A 350 10.12 14.22 -23.68
CA GLY A 350 11.39 13.84 -24.28
C GLY A 350 12.55 14.75 -23.83
N ASP A 351 13.76 14.28 -23.89
CA ASP A 351 14.92 15.11 -23.59
C ASP A 351 14.97 16.32 -24.55
N GLY A 352 14.50 17.48 -24.09
CA GLY A 352 14.69 18.77 -24.73
C GLY A 352 13.49 19.44 -25.42
N LYS A 353 12.26 18.95 -25.26
CA LYS A 353 11.05 19.69 -25.68
C LYS A 353 10.30 20.22 -24.48
N GLU A 354 10.52 21.47 -24.15
CA GLU A 354 9.72 22.23 -23.18
C GLU A 354 8.29 22.42 -23.72
N ILE A 355 7.36 21.55 -23.32
CA ILE A 355 5.97 21.97 -23.25
C ILE A 355 5.93 22.80 -21.97
N GLY A 356 5.58 24.09 -22.04
CA GLY A 356 5.67 25.05 -20.93
C GLY A 356 4.79 24.76 -19.70
N ILE A 357 4.60 23.49 -19.36
CA ILE A 357 3.93 23.03 -18.15
C ILE A 357 5.03 22.65 -17.16
N VAL A 358 5.31 23.55 -16.24
CA VAL A 358 6.19 23.31 -15.11
C VAL A 358 5.30 23.14 -13.87
N LEU A 359 5.33 21.94 -13.28
CA LEU A 359 4.69 21.75 -11.98
C LEU A 359 5.44 22.54 -10.92
N THR A 360 4.71 23.23 -10.06
CA THR A 360 5.31 23.90 -8.90
C THR A 360 5.92 22.83 -7.98
N PRO A 361 7.21 22.91 -7.67
CA PRO A 361 7.85 21.91 -6.83
C PRO A 361 7.13 21.73 -5.49
N PRO A 362 6.97 20.51 -4.97
CA PRO A 362 6.23 20.24 -3.72
C PRO A 362 6.73 21.03 -2.51
N TYR A 363 8.05 21.29 -2.41
CA TYR A 363 8.60 22.10 -1.33
C TYR A 363 8.18 23.58 -1.41
N VAL A 364 7.91 24.11 -2.61
CA VAL A 364 7.42 25.47 -2.80
C VAL A 364 5.95 25.54 -2.40
N THR A 365 5.12 24.57 -2.79
CA THR A 365 3.71 24.53 -2.41
C THR A 365 3.53 24.36 -0.89
N LYS A 366 4.35 23.52 -0.26
CA LYS A 366 4.39 23.38 1.20
C LYS A 366 4.76 24.69 1.88
N MET A 367 5.82 25.33 1.44
CA MET A 367 6.26 26.64 1.95
C MET A 367 5.18 27.72 1.79
N MET A 368 4.47 27.72 0.66
CA MET A 368 3.36 28.67 0.45
C MET A 368 2.22 28.42 1.44
N ALA A 369 1.84 27.16 1.67
CA ALA A 369 0.79 26.79 2.63
C ALA A 369 1.18 27.20 4.07
N GLU A 370 2.42 26.95 4.48
CA GLU A 370 2.94 27.32 5.79
C GLU A 370 3.01 28.84 6.00
N ILE A 371 3.48 29.60 5.00
CA ILE A 371 3.54 31.08 5.07
C ILE A 371 2.14 31.68 5.17
N LEU A 372 1.15 31.12 4.47
CA LEU A 372 -0.23 31.59 4.51
C LEU A 372 -0.94 31.26 5.83
N GLY A 373 -0.39 30.36 6.65
CA GLY A 373 -0.98 29.96 7.93
C GLY A 373 -2.40 29.40 7.79
N VAL A 374 -2.63 28.60 6.74
CA VAL A 374 -3.97 28.08 6.42
C VAL A 374 -4.36 27.02 7.46
N ASP A 375 -5.54 27.14 8.03
CA ASP A 375 -6.12 26.22 8.99
C ASP A 375 -7.42 25.56 8.46
N ARG A 376 -8.04 24.70 9.26
CA ARG A 376 -9.28 23.98 8.91
C ARG A 376 -10.49 24.91 8.62
N ASN A 377 -10.46 26.17 9.07
CA ASN A 377 -11.53 27.16 8.88
C ASN A 377 -11.23 28.09 7.71
N SER A 378 -10.05 28.02 7.13
CA SER A 378 -9.62 28.89 6.06
C SER A 378 -10.33 28.55 4.75
N LYS A 379 -10.84 29.59 4.06
CA LYS A 379 -11.32 29.46 2.69
C LYS A 379 -10.21 29.86 1.73
N VAL A 380 -9.73 28.90 0.96
CA VAL A 380 -8.63 29.11 0.03
C VAL A 380 -9.14 29.19 -1.40
N MET A 381 -8.61 30.11 -2.17
CA MET A 381 -8.87 30.28 -3.60
C MET A 381 -7.54 30.37 -4.34
N ASP A 382 -7.34 29.49 -5.29
CA ASP A 382 -6.23 29.59 -6.26
C ASP A 382 -6.79 30.09 -7.60
N LEU A 383 -6.38 31.28 -8.00
CA LEU A 383 -6.81 31.93 -9.24
C LEU A 383 -6.07 31.42 -10.48
N ALA A 384 -5.02 30.66 -10.29
CA ALA A 384 -4.15 30.14 -11.34
C ALA A 384 -3.90 28.65 -11.22
N THR A 385 -4.88 27.89 -10.75
CA THR A 385 -4.83 26.45 -10.51
C THR A 385 -4.48 25.71 -11.80
N GLY A 386 -3.19 25.50 -12.03
CA GLY A 386 -2.72 24.62 -13.10
C GLY A 386 -2.83 23.15 -12.67
N HIS A 387 -2.20 22.80 -11.56
CA HIS A 387 -2.27 21.50 -10.89
C HIS A 387 -2.58 21.69 -9.40
N VAL A 388 -3.41 20.84 -8.81
CA VAL A 388 -4.05 21.08 -7.49
C VAL A 388 -3.15 20.84 -6.28
N ASN A 389 -1.85 20.60 -6.45
CA ASN A 389 -0.88 20.27 -5.38
C ASN A 389 -0.88 21.23 -4.19
N ALA A 390 -1.17 22.53 -4.40
CA ALA A 390 -1.18 23.51 -3.31
C ALA A 390 -2.35 23.30 -2.36
N ILE A 391 -3.51 22.89 -2.87
CA ILE A 391 -4.74 22.72 -2.07
C ILE A 391 -4.66 21.40 -1.28
N ASP A 392 -4.06 20.36 -1.83
CA ASP A 392 -3.90 19.08 -1.13
C ASP A 392 -2.95 19.19 0.07
N LYS A 393 -1.88 19.96 -0.02
CA LYS A 393 -0.98 20.25 1.11
C LYS A 393 -1.62 21.05 2.23
N ILE A 394 -2.66 21.83 1.94
CA ILE A 394 -3.45 22.57 2.93
C ILE A 394 -4.36 21.63 3.75
N LYS A 395 -4.80 20.52 3.19
CA LYS A 395 -5.61 19.52 3.89
C LYS A 395 -4.81 18.65 4.85
N GLU A 396 -3.49 18.59 4.69
CA GLU A 396 -2.58 17.82 5.54
C GLU A 396 -2.16 18.55 6.83
N ASN A 397 -2.41 19.87 6.94
CA ASN A 397 -2.23 20.70 8.13
C ASN A 397 -3.58 20.94 8.84
#